data_a4552e1af7f66becf8e5176e8c054479
#
_entry.id   a4552e1af7f66becf8e5176e8c054479
#
_cell.length_a   1.000
_cell.length_b   1.000
_cell.length_c   1.000
_cell.angle_alpha   90.00
_cell.angle_beta   90.00
_cell.angle_gamma   90.00
#
_symmetry.space_group_name_H-M   'P 1'
#
loop_
_entity.id
_entity.type
_entity.pdbx_description
1 polymer ?
#
loop_
_entity_poly.entity_id
_entity_poly.type
_entity_poly.pdbx_seq_one_letter_code
_entity_poly.pdbx_strand_id
1 'polypeptide(L)'
;MRTGKILQVVGPVVDVVFPLEEGVPDIHNALQVVKTANDGSEKTVTLETAVELGDGAVRTIAMESTDGLQRGMKVIDLGRTISVPVGPETLGRVFNVLGDTIDLKEPFPADFTRHEIHKPAPKFEELNSQYEILQTGIKVIDLLAPYLKGGKIGLFGGAGVGKTVLIQELIHNIAEELGGISVFTGVG
;
A
#
# COMPACT_ATOMS: atom_id res chain seq x y z
N MET A 1 -20.91 -6.31 -10.48
CA MET A 1 -19.49 -6.07 -10.82
C MET A 1 -19.49 -5.32 -12.15
N ARG A 2 -18.97 -4.10 -12.17
CA ARG A 2 -18.85 -3.30 -13.40
C ARG A 2 -17.72 -3.84 -14.24
N THR A 3 -17.87 -3.75 -15.55
CA THR A 3 -16.85 -4.22 -16.50
C THR A 3 -16.48 -3.09 -17.46
N GLY A 4 -15.22 -2.73 -17.48
CA GLY A 4 -14.64 -1.73 -18.38
C GLY A 4 -13.66 -2.31 -19.38
N LYS A 5 -13.05 -1.42 -20.16
CA LYS A 5 -11.97 -1.74 -21.10
C LYS A 5 -10.84 -0.73 -20.99
N ILE A 6 -9.60 -1.20 -21.12
CA ILE A 6 -8.45 -0.30 -21.20
C ILE A 6 -8.58 0.63 -22.40
N LEU A 7 -8.49 1.91 -22.14
CA LEU A 7 -8.48 2.98 -23.15
C LEU A 7 -7.05 3.28 -23.62
N GLN A 8 -6.13 3.45 -22.67
CA GLN A 8 -4.69 3.65 -22.91
C GLN A 8 -3.84 3.23 -21.72
N VAL A 9 -2.56 2.97 -21.96
CA VAL A 9 -1.55 2.64 -20.95
C VAL A 9 -0.36 3.59 -21.15
N VAL A 10 0.04 4.29 -20.07
CA VAL A 10 1.18 5.22 -20.09
C VAL A 10 2.01 4.99 -18.83
N GLY A 11 3.05 4.16 -18.94
CA GLY A 11 3.81 3.72 -17.77
C GLY A 11 2.91 3.02 -16.75
N PRO A 12 2.91 3.44 -15.47
CA PRO A 12 2.05 2.85 -14.45
C PRO A 12 0.59 3.35 -14.50
N VAL A 13 0.29 4.33 -15.36
CA VAL A 13 -1.05 4.92 -15.47
C VAL A 13 -1.84 4.19 -16.53
N VAL A 14 -3.03 3.73 -16.19
CA VAL A 14 -3.96 3.03 -17.09
C VAL A 14 -5.31 3.74 -17.05
N ASP A 15 -5.74 4.25 -18.20
CA ASP A 15 -7.07 4.84 -18.34
C ASP A 15 -8.04 3.74 -18.80
N VAL A 16 -9.17 3.64 -18.11
CA VAL A 16 -10.20 2.61 -18.31
C VAL A 16 -11.54 3.27 -18.58
N VAL A 17 -12.28 2.78 -19.55
CA VAL A 17 -13.63 3.25 -19.86
C VAL A 17 -14.67 2.22 -19.47
N PHE A 18 -15.73 2.65 -18.81
CA PHE A 18 -16.90 1.87 -18.42
C PHE A 18 -18.14 2.32 -19.20
N PRO A 19 -19.11 1.43 -19.43
CA PRO A 19 -20.39 1.83 -19.99
C PRO A 19 -21.09 2.87 -19.09
N LEU A 20 -21.57 3.95 -19.65
CA LEU A 20 -22.21 5.04 -18.89
C LEU A 20 -23.42 4.57 -18.07
N GLU A 21 -24.11 3.54 -18.55
CA GLU A 21 -25.26 2.92 -17.88
C GLU A 21 -24.91 2.23 -16.57
N GLU A 22 -23.67 1.71 -16.47
CA GLU A 22 -23.16 1.02 -15.27
C GLU A 22 -22.51 1.98 -14.25
N GLY A 23 -22.26 3.22 -14.67
CA GLY A 23 -21.49 4.19 -13.90
C GLY A 23 -20.00 3.83 -13.82
N VAL A 24 -19.22 4.68 -13.17
CA VAL A 24 -17.77 4.48 -12.97
C VAL A 24 -17.48 3.90 -11.58
N PRO A 25 -16.33 3.23 -11.40
CA PRO A 25 -15.83 2.83 -10.08
C PRO A 25 -15.59 4.04 -9.18
N ASP A 26 -15.83 3.86 -7.88
CA ASP A 26 -15.47 4.87 -6.90
C ASP A 26 -13.95 5.05 -6.82
N ILE A 27 -13.51 6.24 -6.40
CA ILE A 27 -12.09 6.51 -6.14
C ILE A 27 -11.58 5.53 -5.10
N HIS A 28 -10.36 5.02 -5.29
CA HIS A 28 -9.71 3.97 -4.50
C HIS A 28 -10.22 2.55 -4.74
N ASN A 29 -11.26 2.34 -5.54
CA ASN A 29 -11.65 0.97 -5.90
C ASN A 29 -10.51 0.24 -6.61
N ALA A 30 -10.34 -1.02 -6.23
CA ALA A 30 -9.43 -1.94 -6.89
C ALA A 30 -10.09 -2.53 -8.14
N LEU A 31 -9.39 -2.44 -9.26
CA LEU A 31 -9.79 -3.03 -10.52
C LEU A 31 -8.81 -4.15 -10.88
N GLN A 32 -9.26 -5.14 -11.62
CA GLN A 32 -8.42 -6.25 -12.07
C GLN A 32 -8.44 -6.40 -13.59
N VAL A 33 -7.24 -6.64 -14.13
CA VAL A 33 -7.02 -7.01 -15.54
C VAL A 33 -6.27 -8.32 -15.56
N VAL A 34 -6.76 -9.28 -16.33
CA VAL A 34 -6.04 -10.54 -16.58
C VAL A 34 -5.24 -10.38 -17.88
N LYS A 35 -3.93 -10.59 -17.81
CA LYS A 35 -3.03 -10.62 -18.96
C LYS A 35 -2.40 -11.99 -19.12
N THR A 36 -2.13 -12.38 -20.36
CA THR A 36 -1.33 -13.57 -20.64
C THR A 36 0.15 -13.19 -20.65
N ALA A 37 0.94 -13.83 -19.80
CA ALA A 37 2.38 -13.64 -19.77
C ALA A 37 3.07 -14.34 -20.94
N ASN A 38 4.35 -14.04 -21.19
CA ASN A 38 5.12 -14.60 -22.31
C ASN A 38 5.27 -16.13 -22.23
N ASP A 39 5.12 -16.72 -21.05
CA ASP A 39 5.15 -18.16 -20.79
C ASP A 39 3.78 -18.84 -20.99
N GLY A 40 2.75 -18.07 -21.38
CA GLY A 40 1.39 -18.55 -21.54
C GLY A 40 0.57 -18.59 -20.24
N SER A 41 1.14 -18.22 -19.10
CA SER A 41 0.42 -18.15 -17.84
C SER A 41 -0.48 -16.90 -17.77
N GLU A 42 -1.60 -17.02 -17.11
CA GLU A 42 -2.43 -15.87 -16.78
C GLU A 42 -1.91 -15.17 -15.53
N LYS A 43 -1.74 -13.86 -15.64
CA LYS A 43 -1.37 -12.99 -14.51
C LYS A 43 -2.41 -11.89 -14.34
N THR A 44 -2.83 -11.70 -13.11
CA THR A 44 -3.72 -10.59 -12.74
C THR A 44 -2.88 -9.37 -12.41
N VAL A 45 -3.25 -8.22 -12.96
CA VAL A 45 -2.71 -6.91 -12.60
C VAL A 45 -3.79 -6.15 -11.87
N THR A 46 -3.46 -5.67 -10.68
CA THR A 46 -4.37 -4.84 -9.88
C THR A 46 -4.11 -3.37 -10.18
N LEU A 47 -5.19 -2.64 -10.44
CA LEU A 47 -5.20 -1.19 -10.65
C LEU A 47 -6.00 -0.54 -9.53
N GLU A 48 -5.62 0.66 -9.12
CA GLU A 48 -6.41 1.47 -8.18
C GLU A 48 -6.98 2.69 -8.89
N THR A 49 -8.26 2.95 -8.73
CA THR A 49 -8.93 4.13 -9.30
C THR A 49 -8.45 5.40 -8.59
N ALA A 50 -7.83 6.30 -9.34
CA ALA A 50 -7.28 7.55 -8.81
C ALA A 50 -8.14 8.77 -9.09
N VAL A 51 -8.66 8.90 -10.32
CA VAL A 51 -9.41 10.08 -10.77
C VAL A 51 -10.46 9.69 -11.79
N GLU A 52 -11.63 10.30 -11.71
CA GLU A 52 -12.64 10.26 -12.75
C GLU A 52 -12.31 11.30 -13.83
N LEU A 53 -12.31 10.88 -15.10
CA LEU A 53 -11.98 11.75 -16.25
C LEU A 53 -13.21 12.31 -16.97
N GLY A 54 -14.41 11.84 -16.63
CA GLY A 54 -15.64 12.11 -17.38
C GLY A 54 -15.91 11.08 -18.48
N ASP A 55 -17.09 11.14 -19.08
CA ASP A 55 -17.54 10.27 -20.18
C ASP A 55 -17.37 8.75 -19.91
N GLY A 56 -17.55 8.35 -18.65
CA GLY A 56 -17.39 6.96 -18.22
C GLY A 56 -15.94 6.50 -18.10
N ALA A 57 -14.96 7.39 -18.22
CA ALA A 57 -13.55 7.07 -18.13
C ALA A 57 -12.99 7.38 -16.74
N VAL A 58 -12.12 6.50 -16.24
CA VAL A 58 -11.36 6.68 -15.00
C VAL A 58 -9.88 6.48 -15.26
N ARG A 59 -9.07 7.24 -14.57
CA ARG A 59 -7.62 7.06 -14.51
C ARG A 59 -7.27 6.19 -13.33
N THR A 60 -6.46 5.18 -13.57
CA THR A 60 -6.02 4.22 -12.56
C THR A 60 -4.51 4.15 -12.50
N ILE A 61 -3.99 3.69 -11.36
CA ILE A 61 -2.56 3.43 -11.15
C ILE A 61 -2.38 1.93 -10.97
N ALA A 62 -1.48 1.35 -11.75
CA ALA A 62 -1.15 -0.06 -11.63
C ALA A 62 -0.24 -0.31 -10.43
N MET A 63 -0.57 -1.31 -9.63
CA MET A 63 0.23 -1.74 -8.48
C MET A 63 1.38 -2.67 -8.88
N GLU A 64 1.36 -3.15 -10.11
CA GLU A 64 2.33 -4.07 -10.69
C GLU A 64 2.75 -3.60 -12.08
N SER A 65 3.70 -4.31 -12.72
CA SER A 65 4.12 -3.97 -14.08
C SER A 65 2.97 -4.01 -15.08
N THR A 66 2.85 -2.94 -15.85
CA THR A 66 1.89 -2.80 -16.95
C THR A 66 2.32 -3.48 -18.25
N ASP A 67 3.51 -4.10 -18.27
CA ASP A 67 4.00 -4.80 -19.47
C ASP A 67 3.00 -5.85 -19.93
N GLY A 68 2.68 -5.82 -21.23
CA GLY A 68 1.68 -6.71 -21.82
C GLY A 68 0.23 -6.28 -21.70
N LEU A 69 -0.08 -5.19 -20.98
CA LEU A 69 -1.40 -4.60 -21.04
C LEU A 69 -1.62 -3.90 -22.37
N GLN A 70 -2.80 -4.11 -22.95
CA GLN A 70 -3.17 -3.57 -24.26
C GLN A 70 -4.53 -2.86 -24.20
N ARG A 71 -4.69 -1.87 -25.07
CA ARG A 71 -5.98 -1.23 -25.29
C ARG A 71 -7.05 -2.26 -25.63
N GLY A 72 -8.23 -2.12 -25.04
CA GLY A 72 -9.36 -3.00 -25.26
C GLY A 72 -9.43 -4.22 -24.33
N MET A 73 -8.39 -4.51 -23.54
CA MET A 73 -8.46 -5.57 -22.54
C MET A 73 -9.56 -5.29 -21.52
N LYS A 74 -10.21 -6.37 -21.09
CA LYS A 74 -11.30 -6.33 -20.10
C LYS A 74 -10.75 -5.98 -18.72
N VAL A 75 -11.43 -5.06 -18.05
CA VAL A 75 -11.15 -4.65 -16.67
C VAL A 75 -12.38 -4.92 -15.83
N ILE A 76 -12.18 -5.47 -14.64
CA ILE A 76 -13.26 -5.81 -13.70
C ILE A 76 -13.12 -4.93 -12.47
N ASP A 77 -14.17 -4.19 -12.12
CA ASP A 77 -14.28 -3.47 -10.85
C ASP A 77 -14.64 -4.45 -9.74
N LEU A 78 -13.82 -4.52 -8.68
CA LEU A 78 -14.07 -5.39 -7.53
C LEU A 78 -15.10 -4.81 -6.56
N GLY A 79 -15.48 -3.53 -6.70
CA GLY A 79 -16.40 -2.84 -5.81
C GLY A 79 -15.87 -2.67 -4.39
N ARG A 80 -14.57 -2.72 -4.20
CA ARG A 80 -13.88 -2.56 -2.92
C ARG A 80 -12.50 -1.99 -3.11
N THR A 81 -11.91 -1.44 -2.07
CA THR A 81 -10.53 -0.93 -2.08
C THR A 81 -9.53 -2.09 -1.94
N ILE A 82 -8.24 -1.78 -2.13
CA ILE A 82 -7.15 -2.71 -1.84
C ILE A 82 -7.16 -3.02 -0.34
N SER A 83 -6.98 -4.30 0.01
CA SER A 83 -6.94 -4.76 1.40
C SER A 83 -5.68 -5.58 1.65
N VAL A 84 -5.17 -5.54 2.88
CA VAL A 84 -3.97 -6.26 3.32
C VAL A 84 -4.27 -7.16 4.51
N PRO A 85 -3.55 -8.27 4.69
CA PRO A 85 -3.72 -9.13 5.85
C PRO A 85 -3.34 -8.39 7.13
N VAL A 86 -4.07 -8.66 8.20
CA VAL A 86 -3.86 -8.06 9.52
C VAL A 86 -3.96 -9.13 10.61
N GLY A 87 -3.17 -8.99 11.66
CA GLY A 87 -3.21 -9.91 12.80
C GLY A 87 -1.81 -10.26 13.29
N PRO A 88 -1.70 -10.93 14.46
CA PRO A 88 -0.41 -11.35 15.03
C PRO A 88 0.41 -12.24 14.10
N GLU A 89 -0.25 -13.02 13.25
CA GLU A 89 0.38 -13.95 12.30
C GLU A 89 1.13 -13.22 11.18
N THR A 90 0.91 -11.91 11.02
CA THR A 90 1.65 -11.08 10.07
C THR A 90 3.05 -10.71 10.57
N LEU A 91 3.35 -10.92 11.85
CA LEU A 91 4.65 -10.63 12.42
C LEU A 91 5.75 -11.51 11.81
N GLY A 92 6.89 -10.89 11.49
CA GLY A 92 8.01 -11.58 10.86
C GLY A 92 7.75 -12.04 9.42
N ARG A 93 6.75 -11.46 8.75
CA ARG A 93 6.40 -11.73 7.36
C ARG A 93 6.80 -10.56 6.46
N VAL A 94 6.98 -10.86 5.18
CA VAL A 94 7.27 -9.87 4.13
C VAL A 94 6.18 -9.92 3.06
N PHE A 95 5.66 -8.74 2.71
CA PHE A 95 4.52 -8.59 1.79
C PHE A 95 4.86 -7.68 0.61
N ASN A 96 4.17 -7.89 -0.50
CA ASN A 96 4.09 -6.90 -1.56
C ASN A 96 3.01 -5.83 -1.21
N VAL A 97 2.81 -4.86 -2.10
CA VAL A 97 1.83 -3.76 -1.91
C VAL A 97 0.36 -4.23 -1.88
N LEU A 98 0.08 -5.44 -2.36
CA LEU A 98 -1.25 -6.07 -2.35
C LEU A 98 -1.47 -6.94 -1.11
N GLY A 99 -0.46 -7.06 -0.24
CA GLY A 99 -0.50 -7.92 0.93
C GLY A 99 -0.31 -9.40 0.63
N ASP A 100 0.25 -9.74 -0.53
CA ASP A 100 0.67 -11.10 -0.80
C ASP A 100 2.06 -11.35 -0.21
N THR A 101 2.26 -12.53 0.35
CA THR A 101 3.53 -12.89 0.97
C THR A 101 4.61 -13.16 -0.08
N ILE A 102 5.79 -12.56 0.11
CA ILE A 102 6.96 -12.72 -0.76
C ILE A 102 8.17 -13.32 -0.05
N ASP A 103 7.98 -13.81 1.17
CA ASP A 103 9.01 -14.35 2.05
C ASP A 103 9.26 -15.86 1.87
N LEU A 104 8.75 -16.46 0.80
CA LEU A 104 8.85 -17.90 0.48
C LEU A 104 8.23 -18.84 1.53
N LYS A 105 7.49 -18.32 2.49
CA LYS A 105 6.71 -19.10 3.45
C LYS A 105 5.30 -19.38 2.90
N GLU A 106 4.57 -20.27 3.56
CA GLU A 106 3.18 -20.57 3.24
C GLU A 106 2.34 -19.28 3.14
N PRO A 107 1.56 -19.11 2.05
CA PRO A 107 0.65 -17.98 1.93
C PRO A 107 -0.44 -18.03 2.99
N PHE A 108 -1.02 -16.88 3.31
CA PHE A 108 -2.19 -16.86 4.20
C PHE A 108 -3.40 -17.56 3.56
N PRO A 109 -4.24 -18.22 4.39
CA PRO A 109 -5.51 -18.76 3.93
C PRO A 109 -6.39 -17.69 3.25
N ALA A 110 -7.24 -18.11 2.31
CA ALA A 110 -8.09 -17.18 1.58
C ALA A 110 -9.11 -16.43 2.47
N ASP A 111 -9.49 -17.03 3.60
CA ASP A 111 -10.38 -16.48 4.62
C ASP A 111 -9.67 -15.70 5.72
N PHE A 112 -8.35 -15.43 5.56
CA PHE A 112 -7.58 -14.65 6.52
C PHE A 112 -8.13 -13.23 6.65
N THR A 113 -8.14 -12.69 7.87
CA THR A 113 -8.64 -11.35 8.13
C THR A 113 -7.82 -10.30 7.37
N ARG A 114 -8.50 -9.48 6.59
CA ARG A 114 -7.89 -8.39 5.81
C ARG A 114 -8.61 -7.07 6.12
N HIS A 115 -7.85 -5.99 6.15
CA HIS A 115 -8.40 -4.64 6.27
C HIS A 115 -8.09 -3.83 5.02
N GLU A 116 -9.02 -2.97 4.65
CA GLU A 116 -8.82 -2.00 3.58
C GLU A 116 -7.72 -0.99 3.97
N ILE A 117 -6.88 -0.61 3.01
CA ILE A 117 -5.78 0.33 3.24
C ILE A 117 -6.26 1.77 3.38
N HIS A 118 -7.38 2.10 2.75
CA HIS A 118 -8.01 3.43 2.85
C HIS A 118 -8.98 3.47 4.01
N LYS A 119 -8.57 4.16 5.08
CA LYS A 119 -9.39 4.37 6.28
C LYS A 119 -9.62 5.86 6.50
N PRO A 120 -10.78 6.27 7.00
CA PRO A 120 -11.00 7.65 7.44
C PRO A 120 -10.04 7.99 8.58
N ALA A 121 -9.69 9.28 8.70
CA ALA A 121 -8.92 9.77 9.84
C ALA A 121 -9.71 9.56 11.14
N PRO A 122 -9.02 9.35 12.29
CA PRO A 122 -9.67 9.31 13.59
C PRO A 122 -10.47 10.59 13.86
N LYS A 123 -11.56 10.47 14.59
CA LYS A 123 -12.34 11.64 15.01
C LYS A 123 -11.53 12.48 15.98
N PHE A 124 -11.80 13.79 16.03
CA PHE A 124 -11.10 14.71 16.93
C PHE A 124 -11.15 14.28 18.39
N GLU A 125 -12.27 13.70 18.82
CA GLU A 125 -12.50 13.20 20.17
C GLU A 125 -11.61 11.99 20.54
N GLU A 126 -11.12 11.27 19.54
CA GLU A 126 -10.24 10.10 19.69
C GLU A 126 -8.75 10.48 19.72
N LEU A 127 -8.44 11.76 19.46
CA LEU A 127 -7.05 12.24 19.43
C LEU A 127 -6.55 12.47 20.87
N ASN A 128 -5.38 11.89 21.16
CA ASN A 128 -4.70 12.21 22.41
C ASN A 128 -4.01 13.57 22.29
N SER A 129 -4.40 14.53 23.12
CA SER A 129 -3.83 15.88 23.15
C SER A 129 -2.58 16.00 24.05
N GLN A 130 -2.17 14.92 24.73
CA GLN A 130 -0.99 14.96 25.59
C GLN A 130 0.28 14.72 24.77
N TYR A 131 1.26 15.61 24.98
CA TYR A 131 2.59 15.45 24.40
C TYR A 131 3.41 14.47 25.25
N GLU A 132 3.68 13.32 24.69
CA GLU A 132 4.49 12.28 25.32
C GLU A 132 5.74 12.01 24.47
N ILE A 133 6.91 12.03 25.13
CA ILE A 133 8.18 11.78 24.45
C ILE A 133 8.36 10.28 24.25
N LEU A 134 8.75 9.88 23.04
CA LEU A 134 9.20 8.54 22.74
C LEU A 134 10.69 8.44 23.05
N GLN A 135 11.04 7.67 24.06
CA GLN A 135 12.44 7.36 24.37
C GLN A 135 12.96 6.37 23.33
N THR A 136 13.92 6.81 22.53
CA THR A 136 14.46 6.01 21.41
C THR A 136 15.67 5.15 21.82
N GLY A 137 16.29 5.44 22.98
CA GLY A 137 17.55 4.84 23.41
C GLY A 137 18.78 5.40 22.69
N ILE A 138 18.60 6.30 21.73
CA ILE A 138 19.68 6.95 20.99
C ILE A 138 19.94 8.32 21.62
N LYS A 139 21.03 8.45 22.39
CA LYS A 139 21.33 9.64 23.21
C LYS A 139 21.24 10.96 22.47
N VAL A 140 21.74 11.02 21.24
CA VAL A 140 21.73 12.27 20.48
C VAL A 140 20.30 12.68 20.07
N ILE A 141 19.43 11.73 19.78
CA ILE A 141 18.02 12.00 19.48
C ILE A 141 17.29 12.42 20.76
N ASP A 142 17.39 11.63 21.82
CA ASP A 142 16.65 11.85 23.06
C ASP A 142 17.01 13.16 23.75
N LEU A 143 18.28 13.62 23.61
CA LEU A 143 18.75 14.85 24.23
C LEU A 143 18.58 16.10 23.37
N LEU A 144 18.79 16.00 22.05
CA LEU A 144 18.86 17.18 21.17
C LEU A 144 17.63 17.35 20.27
N ALA A 145 16.95 16.27 19.93
CA ALA A 145 15.79 16.29 19.02
C ALA A 145 14.78 15.19 19.40
N PRO A 146 14.21 15.24 20.64
CA PRO A 146 13.36 14.16 21.14
C PRO A 146 12.13 13.95 20.25
N TYR A 147 11.78 12.69 20.04
CA TYR A 147 10.62 12.30 19.25
C TYR A 147 9.36 12.30 20.10
N LEU A 148 8.26 12.75 19.53
CA LEU A 148 6.95 12.66 20.16
C LEU A 148 6.24 11.36 19.73
N LYS A 149 5.57 10.70 20.66
CA LYS A 149 4.65 9.59 20.35
C LYS A 149 3.56 10.09 19.40
N GLY A 150 3.29 9.33 18.34
CA GLY A 150 2.36 9.72 17.27
C GLY A 150 2.89 10.78 16.30
N GLY A 151 4.14 11.22 16.48
CA GLY A 151 4.80 12.20 15.59
C GLY A 151 5.22 11.60 14.25
N LYS A 152 5.48 12.49 13.29
CA LYS A 152 6.08 12.16 11.98
C LYS A 152 7.49 12.73 11.94
N ILE A 153 8.48 11.88 11.75
CA ILE A 153 9.90 12.24 11.80
C ILE A 153 10.54 11.97 10.44
N GLY A 154 11.29 12.92 9.91
CA GLY A 154 12.06 12.79 8.68
C GLY A 154 13.56 12.72 8.96
N LEU A 155 14.23 11.69 8.45
CA LEU A 155 15.68 11.57 8.45
C LEU A 155 16.21 11.89 7.05
N PHE A 156 16.93 13.02 6.93
CA PHE A 156 17.46 13.49 5.67
C PHE A 156 19.00 13.40 5.66
N GLY A 157 19.56 13.08 4.52
CA GLY A 157 21.01 12.99 4.34
C GLY A 157 21.38 12.30 3.04
N GLY A 158 22.61 12.48 2.60
CA GLY A 158 23.18 11.81 1.43
C GLY A 158 23.29 10.27 1.58
N ALA A 159 23.86 9.63 0.57
CA ALA A 159 24.16 8.21 0.65
C ALA A 159 25.27 7.94 1.70
N GLY A 160 25.18 6.84 2.41
CA GLY A 160 26.22 6.39 3.34
C GLY A 160 26.31 7.13 4.68
N VAL A 161 25.41 8.06 5.00
CA VAL A 161 25.46 8.82 6.27
C VAL A 161 24.78 8.13 7.46
N GLY A 162 24.39 6.87 7.32
CA GLY A 162 23.87 6.08 8.44
C GLY A 162 22.36 6.14 8.67
N LYS A 163 21.54 6.73 7.76
CA LYS A 163 20.08 6.76 7.93
C LYS A 163 19.47 5.39 8.19
N THR A 164 19.83 4.40 7.40
CA THR A 164 19.32 3.03 7.53
C THR A 164 19.74 2.40 8.86
N VAL A 165 20.97 2.67 9.31
CA VAL A 165 21.46 2.17 10.60
C VAL A 165 20.66 2.76 11.75
N LEU A 166 20.35 4.05 11.72
CA LEU A 166 19.48 4.69 12.72
C LEU A 166 18.08 4.08 12.74
N ILE A 167 17.49 3.82 11.55
CA ILE A 167 16.17 3.18 11.46
C ILE A 167 16.21 1.76 12.04
N GLN A 168 17.24 0.98 11.74
CA GLN A 168 17.40 -0.37 12.28
C GLN A 168 17.53 -0.35 13.80
N GLU A 169 18.30 0.59 14.35
CA GLU A 169 18.45 0.75 15.79
C GLU A 169 17.13 1.18 16.47
N LEU A 170 16.37 2.09 15.85
CA LEU A 170 15.04 2.47 16.33
C LEU A 170 14.08 1.27 16.34
N ILE A 171 14.08 0.45 15.30
CA ILE A 171 13.25 -0.75 15.21
C ILE A 171 13.65 -1.74 16.32
N HIS A 172 14.95 -1.95 16.51
CA HIS A 172 15.47 -2.85 17.55
C HIS A 172 15.04 -2.38 18.95
N ASN A 173 15.28 -1.13 19.29
CA ASN A 173 14.97 -0.59 20.62
C ASN A 173 13.46 -0.60 20.90
N ILE A 174 12.63 -0.29 19.90
CA ILE A 174 11.17 -0.35 20.06
C ILE A 174 10.69 -1.80 20.28
N ALA A 175 11.27 -2.77 19.57
CA ALA A 175 10.85 -4.16 19.68
C ALA A 175 11.33 -4.78 21.01
N GLU A 176 12.61 -4.62 21.36
CA GLU A 176 13.23 -5.30 22.49
C GLU A 176 12.97 -4.60 23.83
N GLU A 177 13.05 -3.26 23.86
CA GLU A 177 12.94 -2.51 25.12
C GLU A 177 11.52 -2.05 25.44
N LEU A 178 10.73 -1.72 24.42
CA LEU A 178 9.38 -1.19 24.59
C LEU A 178 8.27 -2.22 24.31
N GLY A 179 8.62 -3.42 23.86
CA GLY A 179 7.64 -4.47 23.50
C GLY A 179 6.70 -4.05 22.37
N GLY A 180 7.12 -3.10 21.54
CA GLY A 180 6.34 -2.56 20.43
C GLY A 180 6.41 -3.41 19.17
N ILE A 181 5.60 -3.04 18.18
CA ILE A 181 5.58 -3.63 16.84
C ILE A 181 6.11 -2.59 15.86
N SER A 182 7.02 -3.01 14.98
CA SER A 182 7.57 -2.17 13.92
C SER A 182 7.13 -2.67 12.56
N VAL A 183 6.74 -1.75 11.68
CA VAL A 183 6.45 -2.04 10.28
C VAL A 183 7.45 -1.25 9.43
N PHE A 184 8.23 -1.95 8.63
CA PHE A 184 9.19 -1.34 7.71
C PHE A 184 8.66 -1.42 6.27
N THR A 185 8.62 -0.28 5.58
CA THR A 185 8.22 -0.22 4.17
C THR A 185 9.38 0.29 3.33
N GLY A 186 9.72 -0.45 2.27
CA GLY A 186 10.70 -0.04 1.27
C GLY A 186 10.00 0.56 0.05
N VAL A 187 10.40 1.76 -0.36
CA VAL A 187 9.92 2.45 -1.55
C VAL A 187 11.12 2.94 -2.36
N GLY A 188 11.36 2.29 -3.51
CA GLY A 188 12.47 2.61 -4.40
C GLY A 188 13.70 1.75 -4.24
#